data_2f2e00187014c4738d4d8468b89fdf88
#
_entry.id   2f2e00187014c4738d4d8468b89fdf88
#
_cell.length_a   1.000
_cell.length_b   1.000
_cell.length_c   1.000
_cell.angle_alpha   90.00
_cell.angle_beta   90.00
_cell.angle_gamma   90.00
#
_symmetry.space_group_name_H-M   'P 1'
#
loop_
_entity.id
_entity.type
_entity.pdbx_description
1 polymer ?
#
loop_
_entity_poly.entity_id
_entity_poly.type
_entity_poly.pdbx_seq_one_letter_code
_entity_poly.pdbx_strand_id
1 'polypeptide(L)'
;MIGESMRETKFRQAAFVYLHVAILYEAAAYVMWRQGLLPTRFGPPLLWLLVAAGVTAVVVYGLLRWHNAWFARAVWLLHSLRLPALINGAFFAGAEERVVPAFYLTAIVVVMINLWMLARAGWDL
;
A
#
# COMPACT_ATOMS: atom_id res chain seq x y z
N MET A 1 6.97 7.11 29.30
CA MET A 1 5.77 7.83 28.91
C MET A 1 5.93 8.60 27.63
N ILE A 2 6.90 9.48 27.55
CA ILE A 2 7.17 10.20 26.28
C ILE A 2 7.48 9.20 25.16
N GLY A 3 8.26 8.15 25.45
CA GLY A 3 8.59 7.12 24.46
C GLY A 3 7.37 6.32 23.98
N GLU A 4 6.45 5.99 24.89
CA GLU A 4 5.21 5.31 24.52
C GLU A 4 4.32 6.19 23.67
N SER A 5 4.18 7.46 24.05
CA SER A 5 3.41 8.42 23.27
C SER A 5 3.95 8.59 21.86
N MET A 6 5.28 8.67 21.72
CA MET A 6 5.93 8.75 20.40
C MET A 6 5.71 7.48 19.59
N ARG A 7 5.83 6.32 20.24
CA ARG A 7 5.59 5.04 19.58
C ARG A 7 4.16 4.92 19.09
N GLU A 8 3.19 5.24 19.95
CA GLU A 8 1.79 5.24 19.56
C GLU A 8 1.53 6.17 18.38
N THR A 9 2.14 7.34 18.39
CA THR A 9 2.01 8.32 17.32
C THR A 9 2.53 7.74 16.00
N LYS A 10 3.69 7.08 16.02
CA LYS A 10 4.26 6.48 14.81
C LYS A 10 3.34 5.38 14.25
N PHE A 11 2.81 4.53 15.11
CA PHE A 11 1.89 3.47 14.68
C PHE A 11 0.59 4.04 14.14
N ARG A 12 0.06 5.06 14.81
CA ARG A 12 -1.17 5.73 14.35
C ARG A 12 -0.96 6.39 12.99
N GLN A 13 0.16 7.06 12.80
CA GLN A 13 0.49 7.68 11.52
C GLN A 13 0.67 6.63 10.43
N ALA A 14 1.34 5.52 10.73
CA ALA A 14 1.50 4.43 9.79
C ALA A 14 0.15 3.85 9.39
N ALA A 15 -0.74 3.62 10.35
CA ALA A 15 -2.08 3.10 10.08
C ALA A 15 -2.89 4.08 9.22
N PHE A 16 -2.82 5.36 9.53
CA PHE A 16 -3.53 6.39 8.79
C PHE A 16 -3.06 6.46 7.34
N VAL A 17 -1.75 6.48 7.12
CA VAL A 17 -1.17 6.50 5.78
C VAL A 17 -1.51 5.21 5.03
N TYR A 18 -1.39 4.07 5.69
CA TYR A 18 -1.72 2.78 5.08
C TYR A 18 -3.17 2.75 4.58
N LEU A 19 -4.09 3.20 5.43
CA LEU A 19 -5.51 3.23 5.08
C LEU A 19 -5.76 4.10 3.84
N HIS A 20 -5.20 5.31 3.82
CA HIS A 20 -5.40 6.23 2.71
C HIS A 20 -4.75 5.71 1.43
N VAL A 21 -3.55 5.16 1.51
CA VAL A 21 -2.86 4.56 0.37
C VAL A 21 -3.68 3.40 -0.20
N ALA A 22 -4.21 2.53 0.67
CA ALA A 22 -5.00 1.39 0.23
C ALA A 22 -6.29 1.85 -0.47
N ILE A 23 -7.00 2.81 0.10
CA ILE A 23 -8.23 3.33 -0.47
C ILE A 23 -7.96 3.99 -1.82
N LEU A 24 -6.96 4.86 -1.90
CA LEU A 24 -6.63 5.57 -3.14
C LEU A 24 -6.17 4.60 -4.23
N TYR A 25 -5.34 3.63 -3.87
CA TYR A 25 -4.85 2.64 -4.83
C TYR A 25 -6.01 1.82 -5.39
N GLU A 26 -6.86 1.28 -4.52
CA GLU A 26 -7.98 0.44 -4.97
C GLU A 26 -9.00 1.24 -5.76
N ALA A 27 -9.28 2.47 -5.36
CA ALA A 27 -10.20 3.34 -6.09
C ALA A 27 -9.66 3.67 -7.49
N ALA A 28 -8.38 4.03 -7.58
CA ALA A 28 -7.74 4.33 -8.86
C ALA A 28 -7.71 3.11 -9.76
N ALA A 29 -7.35 1.94 -9.21
CA ALA A 29 -7.31 0.69 -9.96
C ALA A 29 -8.71 0.32 -10.47
N TYR A 30 -9.74 0.47 -9.63
CA TYR A 30 -11.11 0.18 -10.03
C TYR A 30 -11.58 1.08 -11.17
N VAL A 31 -11.35 2.40 -11.06
CA VAL A 31 -11.74 3.36 -12.10
C VAL A 31 -11.03 3.03 -13.42
N MET A 32 -9.73 2.77 -13.36
CA MET A 32 -8.96 2.43 -14.55
C MET A 32 -9.41 1.11 -15.17
N TRP A 33 -9.74 0.12 -14.34
CA TRP A 33 -10.27 -1.13 -14.82
C TRP A 33 -11.61 -0.94 -15.54
N ARG A 34 -12.48 -0.13 -14.98
CA ARG A 34 -13.79 0.18 -15.60
C ARG A 34 -13.64 0.88 -16.93
N GLN A 35 -12.58 1.65 -17.08
CA GLN A 35 -12.27 2.35 -18.34
C GLN A 35 -11.48 1.48 -19.34
N GLY A 36 -11.18 0.24 -18.98
CA GLY A 36 -10.41 -0.67 -19.83
C GLY A 36 -8.93 -0.34 -19.91
N LEU A 37 -8.42 0.48 -18.98
CA LEU A 37 -7.02 0.89 -18.98
C LEU A 37 -6.11 -0.09 -18.24
N LEU A 38 -6.67 -0.94 -17.38
CA LEU A 38 -5.91 -2.00 -16.71
C LEU A 38 -6.18 -3.33 -17.38
N PRO A 39 -5.15 -4.17 -17.59
CA PRO A 39 -5.36 -5.54 -18.02
C PRO A 39 -6.27 -6.29 -17.06
N THR A 40 -7.05 -7.23 -17.55
CA THR A 40 -8.00 -7.99 -16.72
C THR A 40 -7.33 -8.70 -15.54
N ARG A 41 -6.07 -9.11 -15.71
CA ARG A 41 -5.29 -9.74 -14.64
C ARG A 41 -5.01 -8.81 -13.45
N PHE A 42 -5.06 -7.50 -13.68
CA PHE A 42 -4.88 -6.48 -12.64
C PHE A 42 -6.19 -5.81 -12.27
N GLY A 43 -7.24 -6.07 -13.06
CA GLY A 43 -8.55 -5.52 -12.80
C GLY A 43 -9.08 -6.09 -11.48
N PRO A 44 -9.69 -5.26 -10.60
CA PRO A 44 -10.21 -5.76 -9.35
C PRO A 44 -11.58 -6.38 -9.56
N PRO A 45 -11.69 -7.71 -9.69
CA PRO A 45 -13.00 -8.35 -9.53
C PRO A 45 -13.50 -8.05 -8.12
N LEU A 46 -14.79 -8.07 -7.93
CA LEU A 46 -15.38 -7.76 -6.62
C LEU A 46 -14.73 -8.55 -5.48
N LEU A 47 -14.39 -9.80 -5.74
CA LEU A 47 -13.72 -10.64 -4.75
C LEU A 47 -12.40 -10.02 -4.30
N TRP A 48 -11.60 -9.52 -5.23
CA TRP A 48 -10.31 -8.89 -4.89
C TRP A 48 -10.48 -7.59 -4.11
N LEU A 49 -11.53 -6.82 -4.43
CA LEU A 49 -11.85 -5.62 -3.64
C LEU A 49 -12.21 -5.99 -2.20
N LEU A 50 -13.00 -7.06 -2.01
CA LEU A 50 -13.36 -7.53 -0.69
C LEU A 50 -12.14 -8.04 0.09
N VAL A 51 -11.27 -8.80 -0.58
CA VAL A 51 -10.02 -9.28 0.03
C VAL A 51 -9.13 -8.12 0.42
N ALA A 52 -8.96 -7.14 -0.47
CA ALA A 52 -8.15 -5.95 -0.19
C ALA A 52 -8.72 -5.16 0.99
N ALA A 53 -10.04 -5.00 1.06
CA ALA A 53 -10.69 -4.32 2.17
C ALA A 53 -10.47 -5.07 3.48
N GLY A 54 -10.58 -6.39 3.46
CA GLY A 54 -10.35 -7.23 4.64
C GLY A 54 -8.91 -7.15 5.13
N VAL A 55 -7.94 -7.25 4.22
CA VAL A 55 -6.52 -7.14 4.56
C VAL A 55 -6.22 -5.75 5.12
N THR A 56 -6.75 -4.71 4.50
CA THR A 56 -6.57 -3.32 4.97
C THR A 56 -7.13 -3.16 6.38
N ALA A 57 -8.32 -3.68 6.63
CA ALA A 57 -8.94 -3.60 7.95
C ALA A 57 -8.09 -4.30 9.02
N VAL A 58 -7.57 -5.50 8.71
CA VAL A 58 -6.72 -6.26 9.64
C VAL A 58 -5.41 -5.51 9.91
N VAL A 59 -4.78 -4.98 8.88
CA VAL A 59 -3.51 -4.24 9.03
C VAL A 59 -3.71 -2.97 9.84
N VAL A 60 -4.73 -2.18 9.52
CA VAL A 60 -5.02 -0.93 10.25
C VAL A 60 -5.36 -1.23 11.71
N TYR A 61 -6.19 -2.23 11.94
CA TYR A 61 -6.53 -2.64 13.30
C TYR A 61 -5.29 -3.07 14.09
N GLY A 62 -4.46 -3.92 13.48
CA GLY A 62 -3.25 -4.40 14.13
C GLY A 62 -2.26 -3.28 14.45
N LEU A 63 -2.08 -2.34 13.53
CA LEU A 63 -1.20 -1.19 13.76
C LEU A 63 -1.71 -0.29 14.89
N LEU A 64 -3.02 -0.06 14.93
CA LEU A 64 -3.63 0.81 15.93
C LEU A 64 -3.72 0.15 17.31
N ARG A 65 -3.91 -1.15 17.35
CA ARG A 65 -4.22 -1.85 18.60
C ARG A 65 -2.99 -2.46 19.26
N TRP A 66 -2.12 -3.09 18.47
CA TRP A 66 -1.05 -3.93 19.03
C TRP A 66 0.25 -3.17 19.25
N HIS A 67 0.53 -2.14 18.47
CA HIS A 67 1.80 -1.39 18.49
C HIS A 67 3.01 -2.33 18.49
N ASN A 68 2.92 -3.41 17.71
CA ASN A 68 3.95 -4.45 17.67
C ASN A 68 4.91 -4.19 16.52
N ALA A 69 6.19 -4.00 16.84
CA ALA A 69 7.21 -3.70 15.84
C ALA A 69 7.35 -4.83 14.80
N TRP A 70 7.23 -6.08 15.22
CA TRP A 70 7.31 -7.20 14.28
C TRP A 70 6.14 -7.21 13.31
N PHE A 71 4.96 -6.84 13.77
CA PHE A 71 3.80 -6.73 12.89
C PHE A 71 4.03 -5.64 11.85
N ALA A 72 4.53 -4.48 12.25
CA ALA A 72 4.83 -3.39 11.32
C ALA A 72 5.90 -3.80 10.31
N ARG A 73 6.92 -4.53 10.75
CA ARG A 73 7.97 -5.04 9.86
C ARG A 73 7.42 -6.05 8.86
N ALA A 74 6.53 -6.93 9.30
CA ALA A 74 5.89 -7.90 8.41
C ALA A 74 5.06 -7.20 7.33
N VAL A 75 4.28 -6.20 7.71
CA VAL A 75 3.48 -5.41 6.77
C VAL A 75 4.40 -4.66 5.81
N TRP A 76 5.49 -4.08 6.32
CA TRP A 76 6.49 -3.43 5.50
C TRP A 76 7.04 -4.36 4.42
N LEU A 77 7.41 -5.57 4.83
CA LEU A 77 7.96 -6.57 3.90
C LEU A 77 6.94 -6.94 2.82
N LEU A 78 5.70 -7.22 3.22
CA LEU A 78 4.64 -7.56 2.27
C LEU A 78 4.38 -6.41 1.28
N HIS A 79 4.39 -5.18 1.77
CA HIS A 79 4.17 -4.01 0.91
C HIS A 79 5.34 -3.78 -0.04
N SER A 80 6.56 -4.01 0.42
CA SER A 80 7.75 -3.84 -0.41
C SER A 80 7.76 -4.79 -1.61
N LEU A 81 7.10 -5.93 -1.51
CA LEU A 81 7.01 -6.89 -2.61
C LEU A 81 6.19 -6.36 -3.80
N ARG A 82 5.44 -5.28 -3.63
CA ARG A 82 4.74 -4.63 -4.75
C ARG A 82 5.67 -3.83 -5.64
N LEU A 83 6.81 -3.38 -5.10
CA LEU A 83 7.73 -2.51 -5.85
C LEU A 83 8.26 -3.12 -7.14
N PRO A 84 8.70 -4.40 -7.19
CA PRO A 84 9.18 -4.98 -8.44
C PRO A 84 8.16 -4.92 -9.56
N ALA A 85 6.89 -5.22 -9.27
CA ALA A 85 5.82 -5.17 -10.27
C ALA A 85 5.57 -3.74 -10.75
N LEU A 86 5.58 -2.77 -9.84
CA LEU A 86 5.38 -1.36 -10.17
C LEU A 86 6.55 -0.81 -10.99
N ILE A 87 7.77 -1.16 -10.63
CA ILE A 87 8.96 -0.74 -11.36
C ILE A 87 8.94 -1.34 -12.76
N ASN A 88 8.59 -2.62 -12.88
CA ASN A 88 8.47 -3.26 -14.19
C ASN A 88 7.43 -2.54 -15.06
N GLY A 89 6.27 -2.22 -14.49
CA GLY A 89 5.23 -1.50 -15.21
C GLY A 89 5.64 -0.11 -15.64
N ALA A 90 6.41 0.60 -14.81
CA ALA A 90 6.82 1.98 -15.08
C ALA A 90 7.93 2.07 -16.14
N PHE A 91 8.89 1.15 -16.10
CA PHE A 91 10.14 1.31 -16.87
C PHE A 91 10.41 0.21 -17.89
N PHE A 92 9.87 -0.97 -17.69
CA PHE A 92 10.20 -2.15 -18.51
C PHE A 92 9.02 -2.73 -19.27
N ALA A 93 7.80 -2.24 -19.01
CA ALA A 93 6.62 -2.69 -19.73
C ALA A 93 6.69 -2.22 -21.19
N GLY A 94 6.36 -3.10 -22.13
CA GLY A 94 6.36 -2.78 -23.55
C GLY A 94 5.18 -1.89 -23.94
N ALA A 95 5.17 -1.49 -25.22
CA ALA A 95 4.11 -0.66 -25.78
C ALA A 95 2.72 -1.32 -25.75
N GLU A 96 2.66 -2.59 -25.45
CA GLU A 96 1.40 -3.32 -25.33
C GLU A 96 0.64 -3.00 -24.04
N GLU A 97 1.35 -2.44 -23.06
CA GLU A 97 0.74 -2.08 -21.79
C GLU A 97 -0.13 -0.83 -21.99
N ARG A 98 -1.41 -0.95 -21.67
CA ARG A 98 -2.35 0.17 -21.80
C ARG A 98 -2.32 1.14 -20.64
N VAL A 99 -1.68 0.74 -19.54
CA VAL A 99 -1.61 1.56 -18.35
C VAL A 99 -0.63 2.70 -18.56
N VAL A 100 -1.07 3.91 -18.25
CA VAL A 100 -0.21 5.09 -18.37
C VAL A 100 0.96 4.96 -17.40
N PRO A 101 2.23 5.16 -17.86
CA PRO A 101 3.37 5.08 -16.95
C PRO A 101 3.26 5.98 -15.72
N ALA A 102 2.56 7.11 -15.82
CA ALA A 102 2.32 7.99 -14.69
C ALA A 102 1.59 7.30 -13.53
N PHE A 103 0.72 6.34 -13.83
CA PHE A 103 0.06 5.55 -12.76
C PHE A 103 1.08 4.78 -11.94
N TYR A 104 1.99 4.07 -12.62
CA TYR A 104 3.01 3.29 -11.94
C TYR A 104 3.98 4.16 -11.16
N LEU A 105 4.39 5.29 -11.73
CA LEU A 105 5.29 6.23 -11.05
C LEU A 105 4.64 6.81 -9.79
N THR A 106 3.38 7.22 -9.90
CA THR A 106 2.62 7.71 -8.75
C THR A 106 2.47 6.62 -7.69
N ALA A 107 2.15 5.40 -8.11
CA ALA A 107 2.02 4.27 -7.19
C ALA A 107 3.34 3.97 -6.46
N ILE A 108 4.48 4.06 -7.16
CA ILE A 108 5.79 3.87 -6.54
C ILE A 108 6.02 4.91 -5.44
N VAL A 109 5.77 6.18 -5.73
CA VAL A 109 5.94 7.26 -4.75
C VAL A 109 5.06 7.03 -3.53
N VAL A 110 3.80 6.69 -3.76
CA VAL A 110 2.83 6.46 -2.68
C VAL A 110 3.24 5.26 -1.84
N VAL A 111 3.67 4.16 -2.48
CA VAL A 111 4.16 2.97 -1.77
C VAL A 111 5.41 3.31 -0.95
N MET A 112 6.33 4.11 -1.49
CA MET A 112 7.53 4.52 -0.74
C MET A 112 7.19 5.33 0.50
N ILE A 113 6.22 6.24 0.41
CA ILE A 113 5.75 7.00 1.57
C ILE A 113 5.18 6.03 2.61
N ASN A 114 4.36 5.08 2.19
CA ASN A 114 3.78 4.09 3.09
C ASN A 114 4.86 3.22 3.75
N LEU A 115 5.86 2.78 2.99
CA LEU A 115 6.98 2.01 3.52
C LEU A 115 7.78 2.82 4.53
N TRP A 116 7.99 4.11 4.28
CA TRP A 116 8.68 4.98 5.24
C TRP A 116 7.93 5.06 6.56
N MET A 117 6.61 5.24 6.51
CA MET A 117 5.80 5.33 7.73
C MET A 117 5.81 4.00 8.50
N LEU A 118 5.72 2.88 7.79
CA LEU A 118 5.81 1.56 8.41
C LEU A 118 7.19 1.31 9.00
N ALA A 119 8.25 1.76 8.33
CA ALA A 119 9.61 1.61 8.84
C ALA A 119 9.82 2.42 10.12
N ARG A 120 9.27 3.63 10.18
CA ARG A 120 9.33 4.43 11.40
C ARG A 120 8.72 3.70 12.59
N ALA A 121 7.60 3.04 12.37
CA ALA A 121 6.92 2.27 13.42
C ALA A 121 7.69 0.99 13.75
N GLY A 122 8.14 0.26 12.74
CA GLY A 122 8.76 -1.06 12.92
C GLY A 122 10.19 -1.02 13.45
N TRP A 123 10.96 -0.02 13.07
CA TRP A 123 12.38 0.11 13.46
C TRP A 123 12.66 1.36 14.29
N ASP A 124 11.62 2.03 14.73
CA ASP A 124 11.72 3.21 15.62
C ASP A 124 12.61 4.32 15.05
N LEU A 125 12.37 4.66 13.81
CA LEU A 125 13.13 5.69 13.10
C LEU A 125 12.61 7.12 13.34
#